data_38b34caa2cce03bc1ff1be2aa55a3885
#
_entry.id   38b34caa2cce03bc1ff1be2aa55a3885
#
_cell.length_a   1.000
_cell.length_b   1.000
_cell.length_c   1.000
_cell.angle_alpha   90.00
_cell.angle_beta   90.00
_cell.angle_gamma   90.00
#
_symmetry.space_group_name_H-M   'P 1'
#
loop_
_entity.id
_entity.type
_entity.pdbx_description
1 polymer ?
#
loop_
_entity_poly.entity_id
_entity_poly.type
_entity_poly.pdbx_seq_one_letter_code
_entity_poly.pdbx_strand_id
1 'polypeptide(L)'
;MKNIAAFFDIDGTIYRDSLLIEHFKMLLQYEYIDMSSWEKKVKEKFSKWENRTGDYDDYLDELVRTYMEALKNFSKNDMDFIAKRVMVLKGDKVYRYTRERLLYHQKENHKVIIISGSPNFLVSKLAKKYGVKDYRASVYKVDKKGNFTGEVKPMWDAESKQKAISYFVKKYNIDLEKSYAYGDTTGDLTMFKNVGHAIAINPAKKLLEKIKEDENLREKVKIIVERKDVIYSLNAKVEIL
;
A
#
# COMPACT_ATOMS: atom_id res chain seq x y z
N MET A 1 2.30 24.00 19.42
CA MET A 1 1.07 23.37 18.86
C MET A 1 1.38 21.98 18.40
N LYS A 2 0.42 21.04 18.46
CA LYS A 2 0.56 19.72 17.86
C LYS A 2 0.32 19.80 16.34
N ASN A 3 1.04 18.99 15.56
CA ASN A 3 0.87 18.91 14.11
C ASN A 3 -0.26 17.95 13.75
N ILE A 4 -0.94 18.21 12.65
CA ILE A 4 -1.86 17.27 12.00
C ILE A 4 -1.07 16.42 11.01
N ALA A 5 -1.37 15.12 10.92
CA ALA A 5 -0.79 14.22 9.95
C ALA A 5 -1.85 13.59 9.06
N ALA A 6 -1.41 13.14 7.90
CA ALA A 6 -2.18 12.28 7.00
C ALA A 6 -1.32 11.05 6.65
N PHE A 7 -1.74 9.90 7.15
CA PHE A 7 -1.09 8.61 6.89
C PHE A 7 -1.75 7.97 5.69
N PHE A 8 -0.96 7.56 4.72
CA PHE A 8 -1.43 6.90 3.51
C PHE A 8 -0.79 5.54 3.34
N ASP A 9 -1.60 4.52 3.08
CA ASP A 9 -1.12 3.34 2.38
C ASP A 9 -0.93 3.63 0.89
N ILE A 10 -0.29 2.73 0.14
CA ILE A 10 -0.05 2.90 -1.30
C ILE A 10 -0.95 2.00 -2.13
N ASP A 11 -0.76 0.69 -2.01
CA ASP A 11 -1.36 -0.29 -2.91
C ASP A 11 -2.87 -0.38 -2.65
N GLY A 12 -3.69 -0.17 -3.68
CA GLY A 12 -5.14 -0.06 -3.51
C GLY A 12 -5.63 1.28 -2.91
N THR A 13 -4.73 2.11 -2.38
CA THR A 13 -5.06 3.37 -1.70
C THR A 13 -4.64 4.61 -2.49
N ILE A 14 -3.34 4.91 -2.64
CA ILE A 14 -2.86 5.94 -3.58
C ILE A 14 -2.81 5.35 -4.97
N TYR A 15 -2.15 4.20 -5.11
CA TYR A 15 -1.95 3.50 -6.36
C TYR A 15 -3.14 2.58 -6.66
N ARG A 16 -3.65 2.61 -7.90
CA ARG A 16 -4.88 1.88 -8.31
C ARG A 16 -4.71 0.38 -8.48
N ASP A 17 -3.57 -0.13 -8.16
CA ASP A 17 -3.19 -1.54 -8.20
C ASP A 17 -2.09 -1.74 -7.15
N SER A 18 -1.21 -2.71 -7.31
CA SER A 18 -0.04 -2.89 -6.46
C SER A 18 1.25 -2.57 -7.20
N LEU A 19 2.12 -1.77 -6.57
CA LEU A 19 3.46 -1.48 -7.07
C LEU A 19 4.31 -2.74 -7.18
N LEU A 20 4.15 -3.66 -6.24
CA LEU A 20 4.84 -4.94 -6.25
C LEU A 20 4.40 -5.78 -7.46
N ILE A 21 3.09 -5.83 -7.74
CA ILE A 21 2.54 -6.55 -8.91
C ILE A 21 3.08 -5.94 -10.21
N GLU A 22 3.07 -4.62 -10.35
CA GLU A 22 3.59 -3.97 -11.56
C GLU A 22 5.10 -4.20 -11.73
N HIS A 23 5.85 -4.21 -10.64
CA HIS A 23 7.28 -4.53 -10.68
C HIS A 23 7.51 -6.00 -11.08
N PHE A 24 6.76 -6.93 -10.50
CA PHE A 24 6.82 -8.34 -10.87
C PHE A 24 6.51 -8.57 -12.37
N LYS A 25 5.45 -7.95 -12.89
CA LYS A 25 5.12 -8.00 -14.32
C LYS A 25 6.26 -7.48 -15.19
N MET A 26 6.93 -6.42 -14.77
CA MET A 26 8.09 -5.91 -15.49
C MET A 26 9.29 -6.84 -15.42
N LEU A 27 9.53 -7.50 -14.29
CA LEU A 27 10.60 -8.49 -14.18
C LEU A 27 10.38 -9.67 -15.16
N LEU A 28 9.13 -10.10 -15.34
CA LEU A 28 8.76 -11.09 -16.36
C LEU A 28 8.99 -10.53 -17.78
N GLN A 29 8.52 -9.31 -18.05
CA GLN A 29 8.64 -8.68 -19.37
C GLN A 29 10.09 -8.43 -19.81
N TYR A 30 10.97 -8.15 -18.88
CA TYR A 30 12.42 -7.95 -19.11
C TYR A 30 13.23 -9.22 -18.93
N GLU A 31 12.57 -10.39 -18.81
CA GLU A 31 13.18 -11.72 -18.70
C GLU A 31 14.14 -11.88 -17.49
N TYR A 32 13.99 -11.03 -16.45
CA TYR A 32 14.68 -11.23 -15.17
C TYR A 32 14.13 -12.44 -14.40
N ILE A 33 12.86 -12.74 -14.58
CA ILE A 33 12.18 -13.90 -13.98
C ILE A 33 11.59 -14.73 -15.12
N ASP A 34 11.79 -16.05 -15.05
CA ASP A 34 11.20 -16.97 -16.01
C ASP A 34 9.67 -17.05 -15.86
N MET A 35 8.97 -17.05 -17.01
CA MET A 35 7.51 -17.12 -17.04
C MET A 35 6.95 -18.37 -16.34
N SER A 36 7.72 -19.45 -16.26
CA SER A 36 7.31 -20.65 -15.52
C SER A 36 7.08 -20.40 -14.03
N SER A 37 7.73 -19.41 -13.44
CA SER A 37 7.48 -19.00 -12.06
C SER A 37 6.07 -18.44 -11.88
N TRP A 38 5.58 -17.67 -12.85
CA TRP A 38 4.20 -17.21 -12.89
C TRP A 38 3.23 -18.39 -13.11
N GLU A 39 3.46 -19.18 -14.16
CA GLU A 39 2.52 -20.23 -14.58
C GLU A 39 2.34 -21.32 -13.54
N LYS A 40 3.43 -21.75 -12.88
CA LYS A 40 3.39 -22.86 -11.92
C LYS A 40 2.91 -22.45 -10.53
N LYS A 41 3.13 -21.20 -10.11
CA LYS A 41 2.91 -20.79 -8.72
C LYS A 41 1.76 -19.80 -8.57
N VAL A 42 1.70 -18.79 -9.41
CA VAL A 42 0.82 -17.62 -9.19
C VAL A 42 -0.44 -17.67 -10.03
N LYS A 43 -0.36 -18.16 -11.28
CA LYS A 43 -1.43 -18.09 -12.27
C LYS A 43 -2.76 -18.69 -11.81
N GLU A 44 -2.73 -19.81 -11.10
CA GLU A 44 -3.96 -20.45 -10.61
C GLU A 44 -4.70 -19.55 -9.61
N LYS A 45 -3.96 -18.99 -8.64
CA LYS A 45 -4.53 -18.08 -7.62
C LYS A 45 -5.03 -16.77 -8.26
N PHE A 46 -4.25 -16.23 -9.19
CA PHE A 46 -4.66 -15.07 -9.99
C PHE A 46 -5.96 -15.33 -10.74
N SER A 47 -6.07 -16.45 -11.48
CA SER A 47 -7.27 -16.78 -12.24
C SER A 47 -8.50 -16.97 -11.36
N LYS A 48 -8.36 -17.59 -10.18
CA LYS A 48 -9.45 -17.70 -9.20
C LYS A 48 -9.92 -16.33 -8.73
N TRP A 49 -8.99 -15.44 -8.38
CA TRP A 49 -9.35 -14.07 -7.99
C TRP A 49 -9.98 -13.27 -9.15
N GLU A 50 -9.39 -13.33 -10.35
CA GLU A 50 -9.88 -12.63 -11.54
C GLU A 50 -11.31 -13.06 -11.89
N ASN A 51 -11.61 -14.36 -11.78
CA ASN A 51 -12.93 -14.94 -12.02
C ASN A 51 -13.89 -14.82 -10.82
N ARG A 52 -13.48 -14.13 -9.75
CA ARG A 52 -14.30 -13.94 -8.53
C ARG A 52 -14.65 -15.25 -7.80
N THR A 53 -13.83 -16.29 -7.93
CA THR A 53 -13.97 -17.59 -7.28
C THR A 53 -12.92 -17.84 -6.18
N GLY A 54 -12.05 -16.86 -5.92
CA GLY A 54 -11.00 -16.90 -4.91
C GLY A 54 -10.71 -15.53 -4.32
N ASP A 55 -9.96 -15.51 -3.22
CA ASP A 55 -9.61 -14.32 -2.49
C ASP A 55 -8.41 -13.58 -3.09
N TYR A 56 -8.42 -12.25 -3.00
CA TYR A 56 -7.29 -11.41 -3.38
C TYR A 56 -6.05 -11.66 -2.50
N ASP A 57 -6.25 -11.88 -1.20
CA ASP A 57 -5.16 -12.11 -0.25
C ASP A 57 -4.37 -13.37 -0.60
N ASP A 58 -5.08 -14.47 -0.97
CA ASP A 58 -4.44 -15.74 -1.39
C ASP A 58 -3.55 -15.56 -2.63
N TYR A 59 -4.02 -14.76 -3.59
CA TYR A 59 -3.25 -14.41 -4.78
C TYR A 59 -2.04 -13.56 -4.42
N LEU A 60 -2.23 -12.53 -3.60
CA LEU A 60 -1.15 -11.62 -3.19
C LEU A 60 -0.07 -12.33 -2.39
N ASP A 61 -0.43 -13.20 -1.46
CA ASP A 61 0.50 -13.99 -0.65
C ASP A 61 1.39 -14.88 -1.51
N GLU A 62 0.81 -15.58 -2.48
CA GLU A 62 1.58 -16.43 -3.39
C GLU A 62 2.50 -15.61 -4.30
N LEU A 63 2.00 -14.47 -4.79
CA LEU A 63 2.81 -13.55 -5.59
C LEU A 63 3.99 -13.00 -4.79
N VAL A 64 3.76 -12.54 -3.55
CA VAL A 64 4.82 -12.00 -2.67
C VAL A 64 5.88 -13.06 -2.40
N ARG A 65 5.46 -14.31 -2.10
CA ARG A 65 6.38 -15.43 -1.88
C ARG A 65 7.23 -15.70 -3.12
N THR A 66 6.59 -15.82 -4.28
CA THR A 66 7.27 -16.03 -5.57
C THR A 66 8.22 -14.87 -5.90
N TYR A 67 7.78 -13.64 -5.65
CA TYR A 67 8.58 -12.44 -5.83
C TYR A 67 9.84 -12.42 -4.94
N MET A 68 9.70 -12.75 -3.66
CA MET A 68 10.83 -12.80 -2.71
C MET A 68 11.87 -13.86 -3.12
N GLU A 69 11.41 -15.05 -3.53
CA GLU A 69 12.29 -16.10 -4.03
C GLU A 69 13.02 -15.65 -5.31
N ALA A 70 12.29 -15.03 -6.22
CA ALA A 70 12.84 -14.57 -7.49
C ALA A 70 13.87 -13.44 -7.32
N LEU A 71 13.67 -12.53 -6.37
CA LEU A 71 14.61 -11.43 -6.12
C LEU A 71 15.95 -11.90 -5.54
N LYS A 72 16.02 -13.08 -4.93
CA LYS A 72 17.24 -13.58 -4.32
C LYS A 72 18.38 -13.62 -5.35
N ASN A 73 19.50 -13.04 -4.97
CA ASN A 73 20.72 -12.89 -5.79
C ASN A 73 20.64 -11.83 -6.92
N PHE A 74 19.50 -11.18 -7.15
CA PHE A 74 19.50 -10.02 -8.06
C PHE A 74 20.17 -8.81 -7.45
N SER A 75 20.83 -8.03 -8.31
CA SER A 75 21.46 -6.81 -7.89
C SER A 75 20.42 -5.73 -7.55
N LYS A 76 20.71 -4.96 -6.49
CA LYS A 76 19.91 -3.79 -6.12
C LYS A 76 19.83 -2.77 -7.27
N ASN A 77 20.87 -2.65 -8.09
CA ASN A 77 20.91 -1.71 -9.20
C ASN A 77 19.93 -2.10 -10.31
N ASP A 78 19.84 -3.40 -10.64
CA ASP A 78 18.88 -3.89 -11.64
C ASP A 78 17.45 -3.66 -11.17
N MET A 79 17.17 -3.99 -9.90
CA MET A 79 15.85 -3.78 -9.32
C MET A 79 15.49 -2.29 -9.23
N ASP A 80 16.46 -1.42 -8.95
CA ASP A 80 16.25 0.03 -8.97
C ASP A 80 15.98 0.55 -10.39
N PHE A 81 16.61 -0.01 -11.40
CA PHE A 81 16.35 0.29 -12.81
C PHE A 81 14.90 -0.10 -13.18
N ILE A 82 14.49 -1.34 -12.89
CA ILE A 82 13.10 -1.79 -13.16
C ILE A 82 12.09 -0.95 -12.39
N ALA A 83 12.36 -0.62 -11.12
CA ALA A 83 11.51 0.25 -10.32
C ALA A 83 11.35 1.66 -10.93
N LYS A 84 12.41 2.22 -11.52
CA LYS A 84 12.33 3.48 -12.28
C LYS A 84 11.43 3.33 -13.51
N ARG A 85 11.53 2.21 -14.24
CA ARG A 85 10.66 1.93 -15.39
C ARG A 85 9.20 1.83 -14.98
N VAL A 86 8.88 1.15 -13.85
CA VAL A 86 7.52 1.13 -13.28
C VAL A 86 7.01 2.55 -13.07
N MET A 87 7.80 3.43 -12.44
CA MET A 87 7.38 4.82 -12.17
C MET A 87 7.17 5.63 -13.45
N VAL A 88 8.01 5.46 -14.46
CA VAL A 88 7.86 6.17 -15.74
C VAL A 88 6.60 5.73 -16.48
N LEU A 89 6.34 4.44 -16.54
CA LEU A 89 5.26 3.88 -17.35
C LEU A 89 3.92 3.80 -16.62
N LYS A 90 3.93 3.64 -15.30
CA LYS A 90 2.75 3.33 -14.50
C LYS A 90 2.56 4.24 -13.28
N GLY A 91 3.51 5.10 -12.94
CA GLY A 91 3.48 5.91 -11.72
C GLY A 91 2.33 6.92 -11.62
N ASP A 92 1.59 7.16 -12.71
CA ASP A 92 0.39 8.01 -12.74
C ASP A 92 -0.93 7.23 -12.59
N LYS A 93 -0.85 5.89 -12.45
CA LYS A 93 -2.01 5.03 -12.22
C LYS A 93 -2.48 5.13 -10.75
N VAL A 94 -2.94 6.30 -10.38
CA VAL A 94 -3.38 6.61 -9.00
C VAL A 94 -4.87 6.92 -8.95
N TYR A 95 -5.48 6.75 -7.79
CA TYR A 95 -6.84 7.20 -7.55
C TYR A 95 -6.89 8.73 -7.50
N ARG A 96 -7.89 9.31 -8.15
CA ARG A 96 -8.11 10.76 -8.18
C ARG A 96 -8.37 11.31 -6.78
N TYR A 97 -9.25 10.65 -6.03
CA TYR A 97 -9.62 11.08 -4.69
C TYR A 97 -8.39 11.18 -3.75
N THR A 98 -7.62 10.11 -3.63
CA THR A 98 -6.48 10.10 -2.70
C THR A 98 -5.34 11.00 -3.16
N ARG A 99 -5.11 11.13 -4.47
CA ARG A 99 -4.18 12.14 -5.02
C ARG A 99 -4.58 13.55 -4.63
N GLU A 100 -5.86 13.92 -4.80
CA GLU A 100 -6.38 15.24 -4.42
C GLU A 100 -6.30 15.48 -2.91
N ARG A 101 -6.57 14.42 -2.10
CA ARG A 101 -6.41 14.50 -0.64
C ARG A 101 -4.95 14.66 -0.21
N LEU A 102 -4.01 13.98 -0.87
CA LEU A 102 -2.58 14.13 -0.62
C LEU A 102 -2.14 15.58 -0.88
N LEU A 103 -2.52 16.15 -2.04
CA LEU A 103 -2.23 17.54 -2.39
C LEU A 103 -2.89 18.53 -1.41
N TYR A 104 -4.12 18.27 -0.99
CA TYR A 104 -4.81 19.06 0.03
C TYR A 104 -4.00 19.08 1.34
N HIS A 105 -3.57 17.94 1.84
CA HIS A 105 -2.80 17.86 3.08
C HIS A 105 -1.44 18.57 2.97
N GLN A 106 -0.80 18.50 1.81
CA GLN A 106 0.43 19.24 1.56
C GLN A 106 0.17 20.77 1.60
N LYS A 107 -0.91 21.24 0.98
CA LYS A 107 -1.30 22.66 0.97
C LYS A 107 -1.63 23.17 2.38
N GLU A 108 -2.29 22.36 3.20
CA GLU A 108 -2.61 22.67 4.59
C GLU A 108 -1.41 22.51 5.56
N ASN A 109 -0.21 22.22 5.04
CA ASN A 109 1.00 21.98 5.84
C ASN A 109 0.87 20.81 6.84
N HIS A 110 -0.05 19.87 6.62
CA HIS A 110 -0.11 18.64 7.37
C HIS A 110 1.11 17.75 7.08
N LYS A 111 1.50 16.92 8.02
CA LYS A 111 2.59 15.94 7.83
C LYS A 111 2.07 14.78 7.00
N VAL A 112 2.36 14.77 5.69
CA VAL A 112 2.00 13.66 4.82
C VAL A 112 3.03 12.54 4.98
N ILE A 113 2.56 11.35 5.36
CA ILE A 113 3.37 10.19 5.72
C ILE A 113 2.83 8.97 4.99
N ILE A 114 3.69 8.24 4.29
CA ILE A 114 3.35 6.98 3.66
C ILE A 114 3.78 5.82 4.57
N ILE A 115 2.88 4.84 4.80
CA ILE A 115 3.17 3.58 5.50
C ILE A 115 2.64 2.43 4.64
N SER A 116 3.52 1.69 3.97
CA SER A 116 3.12 0.70 2.97
C SER A 116 3.86 -0.62 3.10
N GLY A 117 3.17 -1.73 2.82
CA GLY A 117 3.74 -3.06 2.72
C GLY A 117 4.65 -3.27 1.50
N SER A 118 4.55 -2.43 0.49
CA SER A 118 5.35 -2.50 -0.73
C SER A 118 6.86 -2.31 -0.49
N PRO A 119 7.72 -2.83 -1.39
CA PRO A 119 9.18 -2.66 -1.29
C PRO A 119 9.63 -1.20 -1.20
N ASN A 120 10.54 -0.90 -0.28
CA ASN A 120 11.01 0.46 -0.03
C ASN A 120 11.62 1.14 -1.26
N PHE A 121 12.25 0.39 -2.15
CA PHE A 121 12.83 0.93 -3.40
C PHE A 121 11.75 1.36 -4.41
N LEU A 122 10.53 0.80 -4.35
CA LEU A 122 9.35 1.26 -5.11
C LEU A 122 8.67 2.45 -4.41
N VAL A 123 8.41 2.29 -3.10
CA VAL A 123 7.75 3.32 -2.28
C VAL A 123 8.52 4.64 -2.33
N SER A 124 9.86 4.60 -2.22
CA SER A 124 10.70 5.80 -2.26
C SER A 124 10.53 6.59 -3.57
N LYS A 125 10.34 5.90 -4.69
CA LYS A 125 10.15 6.55 -6.00
C LYS A 125 8.76 7.17 -6.14
N LEU A 126 7.73 6.48 -5.68
CA LEU A 126 6.37 7.03 -5.66
C LEU A 126 6.30 8.23 -4.70
N ALA A 127 6.86 8.11 -3.50
CA ALA A 127 6.94 9.20 -2.54
C ALA A 127 7.63 10.44 -3.13
N LYS A 128 8.77 10.24 -3.80
CA LYS A 128 9.48 11.32 -4.51
C LYS A 128 8.62 11.96 -5.60
N LYS A 129 7.92 11.15 -6.40
CA LYS A 129 7.04 11.62 -7.50
C LYS A 129 5.93 12.54 -6.98
N TYR A 130 5.36 12.22 -5.82
CA TYR A 130 4.28 13.01 -5.20
C TYR A 130 4.73 13.98 -4.10
N GLY A 131 6.04 14.24 -4.01
CA GLY A 131 6.59 15.23 -3.07
C GLY A 131 6.46 14.82 -1.59
N VAL A 132 6.28 13.54 -1.29
CA VAL A 132 6.20 13.03 0.09
C VAL A 132 7.62 12.72 0.60
N LYS A 133 8.00 13.35 1.72
CA LYS A 133 9.34 13.22 2.30
C LYS A 133 9.44 12.07 3.29
N ASP A 134 8.36 11.77 3.99
CA ASP A 134 8.33 10.80 5.08
C ASP A 134 7.58 9.53 4.67
N TYR A 135 8.28 8.39 4.76
CA TYR A 135 7.65 7.10 4.51
C TYR A 135 8.27 5.98 5.33
N ARG A 136 7.53 4.90 5.51
CA ARG A 136 7.98 3.58 5.97
C ARG A 136 7.44 2.53 5.03
N ALA A 137 8.29 1.56 4.70
CA ALA A 137 7.99 0.51 3.74
C ALA A 137 8.72 -0.77 4.10
N SER A 138 8.35 -1.89 3.48
CA SER A 138 9.06 -3.16 3.67
C SER A 138 10.49 -3.06 3.13
N VAL A 139 11.47 -3.43 3.95
CA VAL A 139 12.90 -3.34 3.62
C VAL A 139 13.39 -4.71 3.19
N TYR A 140 13.69 -4.84 1.92
CA TYR A 140 14.32 -6.01 1.35
C TYR A 140 15.84 -5.91 1.57
N LYS A 141 16.39 -6.90 2.28
CA LYS A 141 17.80 -6.88 2.66
C LYS A 141 18.72 -7.19 1.50
N VAL A 142 19.87 -6.55 1.48
CA VAL A 142 20.95 -6.81 0.52
C VAL A 142 22.22 -7.22 1.27
N ASP A 143 23.01 -8.06 0.64
CA ASP A 143 24.33 -8.45 1.12
C ASP A 143 25.37 -7.35 0.91
N LYS A 144 26.63 -7.63 1.31
CA LYS A 144 27.76 -6.69 1.14
C LYS A 144 28.10 -6.39 -0.33
N LYS A 145 27.68 -7.25 -1.27
CA LYS A 145 27.88 -7.08 -2.70
C LYS A 145 26.73 -6.30 -3.36
N GLY A 146 25.67 -6.00 -2.60
CA GLY A 146 24.49 -5.29 -3.10
C GLY A 146 23.44 -6.19 -3.73
N ASN A 147 23.48 -7.51 -3.51
CA ASN A 147 22.49 -8.47 -3.99
C ASN A 147 21.44 -8.75 -2.93
N PHE A 148 20.18 -8.92 -3.34
CA PHE A 148 19.10 -9.27 -2.43
C PHE A 148 19.31 -10.66 -1.82
N THR A 149 19.12 -10.74 -0.48
CA THR A 149 19.31 -11.98 0.28
C THR A 149 18.07 -12.88 0.32
N GLY A 150 16.90 -12.33 -0.07
CA GLY A 150 15.59 -12.96 0.14
C GLY A 150 14.98 -12.67 1.51
N GLU A 151 15.67 -11.95 2.39
CA GLU A 151 15.12 -11.54 3.69
C GLU A 151 14.39 -10.19 3.60
N VAL A 152 13.26 -10.08 4.30
CA VAL A 152 12.46 -8.86 4.35
C VAL A 152 12.18 -8.47 5.80
N LYS A 153 12.35 -7.18 6.11
CA LYS A 153 11.78 -6.57 7.30
C LYS A 153 10.42 -5.99 6.90
N PRO A 154 9.32 -6.59 7.34
CA PRO A 154 7.99 -6.24 6.86
C PRO A 154 7.48 -4.89 7.36
N MET A 155 6.51 -4.33 6.64
CA MET A 155 5.72 -3.15 7.01
C MET A 155 4.21 -3.37 6.73
N TRP A 156 3.78 -4.61 6.58
CA TRP A 156 2.38 -4.95 6.28
C TRP A 156 1.58 -5.41 7.50
N ASP A 157 2.24 -5.84 8.60
CA ASP A 157 1.55 -6.28 9.80
C ASP A 157 1.20 -5.12 10.76
N ALA A 158 0.24 -5.38 11.65
CA ALA A 158 -0.28 -4.41 12.60
C ALA A 158 0.80 -3.83 13.52
N GLU A 159 1.76 -4.65 13.96
CA GLU A 159 2.82 -4.24 14.88
C GLU A 159 3.81 -3.30 14.19
N SER A 160 4.24 -3.62 12.99
CA SER A 160 5.16 -2.77 12.21
C SER A 160 4.53 -1.43 11.85
N LYS A 161 3.24 -1.41 11.45
CA LYS A 161 2.50 -0.16 11.21
C LYS A 161 2.33 0.66 12.50
N GLN A 162 2.02 0.02 13.63
CA GLN A 162 1.94 0.72 14.92
C GLN A 162 3.27 1.37 15.32
N LYS A 163 4.38 0.65 15.16
CA LYS A 163 5.73 1.20 15.43
C LYS A 163 6.03 2.40 14.53
N ALA A 164 5.63 2.34 13.26
CA ALA A 164 5.81 3.45 12.32
C ALA A 164 5.00 4.67 12.73
N ILE A 165 3.72 4.51 13.10
CA ILE A 165 2.87 5.60 13.59
C ILE A 165 3.50 6.23 14.84
N SER A 166 3.84 5.42 15.85
CA SER A 166 4.43 5.88 17.10
C SER A 166 5.73 6.67 16.89
N TYR A 167 6.57 6.22 15.94
CA TYR A 167 7.77 6.94 15.55
C TYR A 167 7.45 8.35 15.02
N PHE A 168 6.49 8.47 14.09
CA PHE A 168 6.15 9.77 13.49
C PHE A 168 5.40 10.68 14.46
N VAL A 169 4.55 10.11 15.31
CA VAL A 169 3.88 10.87 16.40
C VAL A 169 4.92 11.54 17.28
N LYS A 170 5.93 10.81 17.73
CA LYS A 170 7.03 11.35 18.55
C LYS A 170 7.87 12.35 17.76
N LYS A 171 8.23 12.03 16.51
CA LYS A 171 9.10 12.88 15.66
C LYS A 171 8.49 14.25 15.39
N TYR A 172 7.18 14.30 15.17
CA TYR A 172 6.49 15.50 14.73
C TYR A 172 5.50 16.07 15.75
N ASN A 173 5.41 15.51 16.95
CA ASN A 173 4.41 15.91 17.95
C ASN A 173 3.00 15.95 17.34
N ILE A 174 2.54 14.80 16.80
CA ILE A 174 1.27 14.70 16.05
C ILE A 174 0.07 14.62 17.00
N ASP A 175 -0.99 15.33 16.66
CA ASP A 175 -2.33 15.19 17.23
C ASP A 175 -3.10 14.14 16.42
N LEU A 176 -3.20 12.92 16.95
CA LEU A 176 -3.85 11.81 16.24
C LEU A 176 -5.36 12.02 16.09
N GLU A 177 -6.03 12.66 17.06
CA GLU A 177 -7.49 12.93 16.99
C GLU A 177 -7.86 13.85 15.82
N LYS A 178 -6.95 14.75 15.42
CA LYS A 178 -7.14 15.64 14.27
C LYS A 178 -6.52 15.11 12.99
N SER A 179 -5.86 13.95 13.06
CA SER A 179 -5.12 13.38 11.95
C SER A 179 -5.97 12.42 11.11
N TYR A 180 -5.46 12.10 9.93
CA TYR A 180 -6.13 11.34 8.88
C TYR A 180 -5.39 10.05 8.57
N ALA A 181 -6.14 9.00 8.20
CA ALA A 181 -5.56 7.77 7.64
C ALA A 181 -6.37 7.32 6.42
N TYR A 182 -5.65 6.82 5.42
CA TYR A 182 -6.18 6.32 4.15
C TYR A 182 -5.66 4.92 3.92
N GLY A 183 -6.56 3.97 3.62
CA GLY A 183 -6.23 2.57 3.41
C GLY A 183 -7.36 1.81 2.71
N ASP A 184 -7.12 0.57 2.30
CA ASP A 184 -8.08 -0.26 1.56
C ASP A 184 -8.18 -1.70 2.07
N THR A 185 -7.22 -2.17 2.88
CA THR A 185 -7.17 -3.54 3.39
C THR A 185 -7.15 -3.62 4.93
N THR A 186 -7.32 -4.83 5.47
CA THR A 186 -7.24 -5.08 6.93
C THR A 186 -5.90 -4.70 7.54
N GLY A 187 -4.82 -4.66 6.75
CA GLY A 187 -3.52 -4.16 7.17
C GLY A 187 -3.53 -2.70 7.63
N ASP A 188 -4.56 -1.92 7.25
CA ASP A 188 -4.70 -0.50 7.57
C ASP A 188 -5.53 -0.23 8.83
N LEU A 189 -6.16 -1.25 9.40
CA LEU A 189 -6.96 -1.13 10.62
C LEU A 189 -6.20 -0.44 11.76
N THR A 190 -4.90 -0.73 11.90
CA THR A 190 -4.04 -0.06 12.89
C THR A 190 -3.98 1.44 12.65
N MET A 191 -3.84 1.90 11.40
CA MET A 191 -3.87 3.33 11.09
C MET A 191 -5.23 3.93 11.39
N PHE A 192 -6.33 3.27 11.01
CA PHE A 192 -7.69 3.75 11.26
C PHE A 192 -8.02 3.85 12.74
N LYS A 193 -7.58 2.89 13.56
CA LYS A 193 -7.81 2.91 15.02
C LYS A 193 -7.10 4.08 15.71
N ASN A 194 -5.96 4.50 15.19
CA ASN A 194 -5.13 5.53 15.81
C ASN A 194 -5.58 6.96 15.52
N VAL A 195 -6.31 7.22 14.43
CA VAL A 195 -6.65 8.60 14.01
C VAL A 195 -8.11 8.97 14.24
N GLY A 196 -8.41 10.26 14.30
CA GLY A 196 -9.80 10.74 14.37
C GLY A 196 -10.53 10.67 13.03
N HIS A 197 -9.83 10.76 11.90
CA HIS A 197 -10.43 10.75 10.56
C HIS A 197 -9.89 9.58 9.72
N ALA A 198 -10.64 8.49 9.67
CA ALA A 198 -10.28 7.31 8.89
C ALA A 198 -11.06 7.24 7.57
N ILE A 199 -10.37 6.98 6.48
CA ILE A 199 -10.94 6.90 5.13
C ILE A 199 -10.56 5.56 4.49
N ALA A 200 -11.55 4.71 4.25
CA ALA A 200 -11.39 3.47 3.52
C ALA A 200 -11.70 3.72 2.04
N ILE A 201 -10.70 3.59 1.17
CA ILE A 201 -10.85 3.76 -0.28
C ILE A 201 -10.98 2.40 -0.96
N ASN A 202 -12.06 2.19 -1.73
CA ASN A 202 -12.36 0.92 -2.40
C ASN A 202 -12.09 -0.31 -1.50
N PRO A 203 -12.62 -0.33 -0.26
CA PRO A 203 -12.19 -1.29 0.75
C PRO A 203 -12.45 -2.73 0.31
N ALA A 204 -11.49 -3.61 0.60
CA ALA A 204 -11.68 -5.05 0.50
C ALA A 204 -12.81 -5.51 1.43
N LYS A 205 -13.52 -6.59 1.06
CA LYS A 205 -14.65 -7.14 1.83
C LYS A 205 -14.29 -7.36 3.30
N LYS A 206 -13.16 -8.04 3.56
CA LYS A 206 -12.66 -8.31 4.92
C LYS A 206 -12.45 -7.04 5.75
N LEU A 207 -11.93 -5.96 5.15
CA LEU A 207 -11.79 -4.69 5.85
C LEU A 207 -13.15 -4.10 6.21
N LEU A 208 -14.09 -4.11 5.27
CA LEU A 208 -15.42 -3.56 5.49
C LEU A 208 -16.18 -4.33 6.58
N GLU A 209 -16.05 -5.66 6.62
CA GLU A 209 -16.59 -6.49 7.70
C GLU A 209 -16.00 -6.09 9.07
N LYS A 210 -14.68 -5.94 9.16
CA LYS A 210 -14.00 -5.50 10.39
C LYS A 210 -14.40 -4.10 10.84
N ILE A 211 -14.62 -3.18 9.90
CA ILE A 211 -15.14 -1.83 10.22
C ILE A 211 -16.57 -1.93 10.80
N LYS A 212 -17.41 -2.80 10.25
CA LYS A 212 -18.79 -2.98 10.73
C LYS A 212 -18.86 -3.65 12.11
N GLU A 213 -17.94 -4.58 12.41
CA GLU A 213 -17.84 -5.26 13.70
C GLU A 213 -17.38 -4.32 14.84
N ASP A 214 -16.53 -3.34 14.56
CA ASP A 214 -15.98 -2.40 15.54
C ASP A 214 -16.83 -1.12 15.60
N GLU A 215 -17.51 -0.87 16.71
CA GLU A 215 -18.42 0.25 16.87
C GLU A 215 -17.74 1.61 16.64
N ASN A 216 -16.53 1.78 17.17
CA ASN A 216 -15.76 3.02 17.02
C ASN A 216 -15.36 3.26 15.56
N LEU A 217 -14.95 2.21 14.84
CA LEU A 217 -14.61 2.32 13.42
C LEU A 217 -15.86 2.58 12.58
N ARG A 218 -16.98 1.90 12.89
CA ARG A 218 -18.25 2.06 12.16
C ARG A 218 -18.75 3.49 12.16
N GLU A 219 -18.56 4.23 13.25
CA GLU A 219 -19.00 5.62 13.37
C GLU A 219 -18.02 6.63 12.72
N LYS A 220 -16.71 6.36 12.73
CA LYS A 220 -15.72 7.32 12.24
C LYS A 220 -15.19 7.08 10.82
N VAL A 221 -15.29 5.83 10.32
CA VAL A 221 -14.74 5.52 8.99
C VAL A 221 -15.65 5.99 7.88
N LYS A 222 -15.10 6.84 7.01
CA LYS A 222 -15.71 7.22 5.75
C LYS A 222 -15.27 6.27 4.65
N ILE A 223 -16.22 5.72 3.90
CA ILE A 223 -15.95 4.85 2.78
C ILE A 223 -16.00 5.66 1.50
N ILE A 224 -14.96 5.54 0.69
CA ILE A 224 -14.89 6.14 -0.64
C ILE A 224 -14.80 5.01 -1.66
N VAL A 225 -15.68 5.03 -2.64
CA VAL A 225 -15.62 4.13 -3.79
C VAL A 225 -15.38 4.96 -5.04
N GLU A 226 -14.19 4.83 -5.62
CA GLU A 226 -13.85 5.46 -6.90
C GLU A 226 -13.90 4.41 -8.00
N ARG A 227 -14.86 4.56 -8.90
CA ARG A 227 -15.05 3.65 -10.03
C ARG A 227 -15.29 4.43 -11.30
N LYS A 228 -14.52 4.14 -12.35
CA LYS A 228 -14.52 4.88 -13.61
C LYS A 228 -14.27 6.37 -13.35
N ASP A 229 -15.25 7.21 -13.57
CA ASP A 229 -15.24 8.67 -13.46
C ASP A 229 -16.06 9.20 -12.28
N VAL A 230 -16.65 8.32 -11.47
CA VAL A 230 -17.50 8.66 -10.31
C VAL A 230 -16.79 8.30 -9.00
N ILE A 231 -16.94 9.18 -8.01
CA ILE A 231 -16.51 8.95 -6.62
C ILE A 231 -17.75 8.95 -5.73
N TYR A 232 -18.00 7.83 -5.07
CA TYR A 232 -19.07 7.69 -4.08
C TYR A 232 -18.50 7.91 -2.69
N SER A 233 -19.24 8.64 -1.86
CA SER A 233 -18.95 8.81 -0.44
C SER A 233 -20.06 8.13 0.36
N LEU A 234 -19.70 7.08 1.08
CA LEU A 234 -20.59 6.23 1.83
C LEU A 234 -20.18 6.21 3.32
N ASN A 235 -21.08 5.78 4.19
CA ASN A 235 -20.76 5.44 5.57
C ASN A 235 -20.63 3.92 5.74
N ALA A 236 -20.15 3.47 6.89
CA ALA A 236 -19.93 2.05 7.17
C ALA A 236 -21.22 1.22 7.31
N LYS A 237 -22.42 1.84 7.26
CA LYS A 237 -23.71 1.15 7.26
C LYS A 237 -24.14 0.65 5.87
N VAL A 238 -23.32 0.91 4.82
CA VAL A 238 -23.54 0.38 3.47
C VAL A 238 -23.68 -1.14 3.51
N GLU A 239 -24.64 -1.67 2.72
CA GLU A 239 -24.85 -3.12 2.61
C GLU A 239 -23.70 -3.78 1.83
N ILE A 240 -23.33 -4.99 2.24
CA ILE A 240 -22.40 -5.86 1.53
C ILE A 240 -23.25 -7.00 0.95
N LEU A 241 -23.23 -7.15 -0.37
CA LEU A 241 -23.94 -8.20 -1.10
C LEU A 241 -23.07 -9.44 -1.28
#